data_972ed8701847cfb5bdeaa85bff30c8ae
#
_entry.id   972ed8701847cfb5bdeaa85bff30c8ae
#
_cell.length_a   1.000
_cell.length_b   1.000
_cell.length_c   1.000
_cell.angle_alpha   90.00
_cell.angle_beta   90.00
_cell.angle_gamma   90.00
#
_symmetry.space_group_name_H-M   'P 1'
#
loop_
_entity.id
_entity.type
_entity.pdbx_description
1 polymer ?
#
loop_
_entity_poly.entity_id
_entity_poly.type
_entity_poly.pdbx_seq_one_letter_code
_entity_poly.pdbx_strand_id
1 'polypeptide(L)'
;DITHKQSTLRKATASAVLHVSSQNTIDAIRNRAVPKGDVFEFSRAAGLLAVKKTSDVIPDCHPLPVEYTAIRHEIQGLSILISVEVHTIYKTEVEAMHGAAITALTMYDMLKPIDKAVEIGTIRLENKQGGKSGKTKPDTELRSAVVVCSDTVAAGTNQDTSGKIMLH
;
A
#
# COMPACT_ATOMS: atom_id res chain seq x y z
N ASP A 1 -10.81 14.82 8.18
CA ASP A 1 -10.04 15.25 9.36
C ASP A 1 -9.17 14.11 9.88
N ILE A 2 -7.86 14.36 10.03
CA ILE A 2 -6.86 13.41 10.52
C ILE A 2 -6.24 13.83 11.86
N THR A 3 -6.66 14.96 12.41
CA THR A 3 -6.06 15.60 13.61
C THR A 3 -6.02 14.66 14.83
N HIS A 4 -7.06 13.82 15.00
CA HIS A 4 -7.17 12.90 16.15
C HIS A 4 -6.60 11.49 15.86
N LYS A 5 -5.95 11.28 14.72
CA LYS A 5 -5.39 9.96 14.40
C LYS A 5 -4.01 9.80 15.01
N GLN A 6 -3.82 8.69 15.71
CA GLN A 6 -2.49 8.31 16.18
C GLN A 6 -1.59 7.95 14.98
N SER A 7 -0.33 8.39 15.08
CA SER A 7 0.73 8.00 14.14
C SER A 7 1.04 6.50 14.34
N THR A 8 0.60 5.69 13.41
CA THR A 8 0.86 4.23 13.41
C THR A 8 1.27 3.80 12.03
N LEU A 9 2.24 2.89 11.94
CA LEU A 9 2.65 2.33 10.67
C LEU A 9 1.45 1.73 9.93
N ARG A 10 1.30 2.13 8.69
CA ARG A 10 0.28 1.62 7.76
C ARG A 10 0.94 1.20 6.47
N LYS A 11 0.52 0.06 5.98
CA LYS A 11 0.97 -0.50 4.71
C LYS A 11 -0.24 -0.71 3.83
N ALA A 12 -0.10 -0.38 2.56
CA ALA A 12 -1.09 -0.71 1.55
C ALA A 12 -0.39 -1.29 0.32
N THR A 13 -1.01 -2.28 -0.27
CA THR A 13 -0.60 -2.84 -1.56
C THR A 13 -1.75 -2.71 -2.53
N ALA A 14 -1.51 -2.06 -3.65
CA ALA A 14 -2.44 -1.98 -4.77
C ALA A 14 -1.85 -2.70 -5.99
N SER A 15 -2.73 -3.16 -6.86
CA SER A 15 -2.35 -3.76 -8.14
C SER A 15 -3.02 -3.05 -9.31
N ALA A 16 -2.38 -3.15 -10.46
CA ALA A 16 -2.96 -2.86 -11.76
C ALA A 16 -2.56 -3.98 -12.74
N VAL A 17 -3.39 -4.21 -13.75
CA VAL A 17 -3.09 -5.17 -14.82
C VAL A 17 -3.10 -4.44 -16.14
N LEU A 18 -2.06 -4.65 -16.94
CA LEU A 18 -1.97 -4.20 -18.32
C LEU A 18 -2.02 -5.42 -19.25
N HIS A 19 -2.90 -5.40 -20.23
CA HIS A 19 -2.99 -6.42 -21.25
C HIS A 19 -2.38 -5.93 -22.55
N VAL A 20 -1.54 -6.74 -23.17
CA VAL A 20 -0.97 -6.50 -24.50
C VAL A 20 -1.58 -7.48 -25.50
N SER A 21 -1.60 -7.11 -26.79
CA SER A 21 -2.29 -7.90 -27.81
C SER A 21 -1.47 -9.07 -28.35
N SER A 22 -0.16 -9.06 -28.19
CA SER A 22 0.71 -10.05 -28.83
C SER A 22 1.98 -10.35 -28.05
N GLN A 23 2.56 -11.52 -28.32
CA GLN A 23 3.85 -11.91 -27.78
C GLN A 23 4.98 -10.98 -28.27
N ASN A 24 4.87 -10.42 -29.47
CA ASN A 24 5.87 -9.47 -29.98
C ASN A 24 6.02 -8.24 -29.09
N THR A 25 4.91 -7.76 -28.49
CA THR A 25 4.95 -6.65 -27.53
C THR A 25 5.69 -7.03 -26.24
N ILE A 26 5.44 -8.24 -25.74
CA ILE A 26 6.19 -8.78 -24.59
C ILE A 26 7.68 -8.91 -24.90
N ASP A 27 8.00 -9.41 -26.06
CA ASP A 27 9.40 -9.58 -26.48
C ASP A 27 10.10 -8.24 -26.66
N ALA A 28 9.42 -7.23 -27.21
CA ALA A 28 9.94 -5.87 -27.31
C ALA A 28 10.24 -5.26 -25.91
N ILE A 29 9.37 -5.50 -24.92
CA ILE A 29 9.60 -5.06 -23.54
C ILE A 29 10.85 -5.76 -22.97
N ARG A 30 10.92 -7.10 -23.06
CA ARG A 30 12.04 -7.91 -22.53
C ARG A 30 13.37 -7.51 -23.14
N ASN A 31 13.38 -7.25 -24.44
CA ASN A 31 14.57 -6.89 -25.21
C ASN A 31 14.90 -5.38 -25.14
N ARG A 32 14.12 -4.59 -24.39
CA ARG A 32 14.26 -3.12 -24.32
C ARG A 32 14.20 -2.43 -25.68
N ALA A 33 13.42 -3.01 -26.60
CA ALA A 33 13.28 -2.54 -27.98
C ALA A 33 12.10 -1.60 -28.22
N VAL A 34 11.45 -1.14 -27.14
CA VAL A 34 10.34 -0.18 -27.22
C VAL A 34 10.91 1.20 -27.57
N PRO A 35 10.36 1.92 -28.59
CA PRO A 35 10.92 3.19 -29.05
C PRO A 35 11.05 4.28 -27.99
N LYS A 36 10.16 4.26 -26.98
CA LYS A 36 10.16 5.24 -25.87
C LYS A 36 11.11 4.88 -24.73
N GLY A 37 11.87 3.78 -24.82
CA GLY A 37 12.85 3.34 -23.84
C GLY A 37 12.39 2.17 -22.98
N ASP A 38 13.07 1.96 -21.84
CA ASP A 38 12.78 0.87 -20.91
C ASP A 38 11.44 1.09 -20.20
N VAL A 39 10.46 0.26 -20.57
CA VAL A 39 9.07 0.40 -20.10
C VAL A 39 8.97 0.22 -18.59
N PHE A 40 9.71 -0.72 -18.01
CA PHE A 40 9.62 -0.99 -16.58
C PHE A 40 10.30 0.08 -15.75
N GLU A 41 11.47 0.55 -16.16
CA GLU A 41 12.18 1.60 -15.40
C GLU A 41 11.44 2.94 -15.50
N PHE A 42 10.94 3.28 -16.69
CA PHE A 42 10.22 4.54 -16.89
C PHE A 42 8.89 4.57 -16.13
N SER A 43 8.12 3.49 -16.22
CA SER A 43 6.84 3.39 -15.50
C SER A 43 7.03 3.30 -13.99
N ARG A 44 8.10 2.65 -13.50
CA ARG A 44 8.47 2.63 -12.09
C ARG A 44 8.76 4.05 -11.58
N ALA A 45 9.57 4.81 -12.31
CA ALA A 45 9.88 6.19 -11.94
C ALA A 45 8.63 7.07 -11.88
N ALA A 46 7.73 6.94 -12.87
CA ALA A 46 6.46 7.66 -12.90
C ALA A 46 5.54 7.28 -11.71
N GLY A 47 5.44 5.99 -11.40
CA GLY A 47 4.66 5.50 -10.27
C GLY A 47 5.20 5.97 -8.92
N LEU A 48 6.52 5.97 -8.73
CA LEU A 48 7.17 6.51 -7.54
C LEU A 48 6.87 8.00 -7.36
N LEU A 49 6.89 8.77 -8.44
CA LEU A 49 6.53 10.18 -8.43
C LEU A 49 5.04 10.36 -8.10
N ALA A 50 4.16 9.56 -8.70
CA ALA A 50 2.73 9.61 -8.46
C ALA A 50 2.37 9.37 -6.99
N VAL A 51 2.97 8.37 -6.34
CA VAL A 51 2.77 8.11 -4.90
C VAL A 51 3.08 9.35 -4.08
N LYS A 52 4.20 10.03 -4.36
CA LYS A 52 4.62 11.25 -3.63
C LYS A 52 3.76 12.47 -3.94
N LYS A 53 3.09 12.48 -5.09
CA LYS A 53 2.29 13.60 -5.61
C LYS A 53 0.78 13.36 -5.49
N THR A 54 0.35 12.36 -4.75
CA THR A 54 -1.08 12.03 -4.64
C THR A 54 -1.91 13.19 -4.13
N SER A 55 -1.43 13.91 -3.12
CA SER A 55 -2.15 15.07 -2.58
C SER A 55 -2.24 16.27 -3.55
N ASP A 56 -1.38 16.33 -4.55
CA ASP A 56 -1.39 17.41 -5.54
C ASP A 56 -2.53 17.22 -6.58
N VAL A 57 -3.02 16.00 -6.75
CA VAL A 57 -4.02 15.65 -7.78
C VAL A 57 -5.32 15.07 -7.23
N ILE A 58 -5.32 14.55 -6.01
CA ILE A 58 -6.53 14.03 -5.33
C ILE A 58 -6.97 15.06 -4.28
N PRO A 59 -8.08 15.80 -4.51
CA PRO A 59 -8.39 17.02 -3.76
C PRO A 59 -8.54 16.86 -2.26
N ASP A 60 -9.03 15.70 -1.78
CA ASP A 60 -9.20 15.44 -0.33
C ASP A 60 -8.08 14.58 0.28
N CYS A 61 -7.00 14.36 -0.46
CA CYS A 61 -5.81 13.69 0.06
C CYS A 61 -4.87 14.67 0.75
N HIS A 62 -4.44 14.31 1.96
CA HIS A 62 -3.49 15.13 2.73
C HIS A 62 -2.05 14.88 2.25
N PRO A 63 -1.18 15.91 2.27
CA PRO A 63 0.24 15.75 1.98
C PRO A 63 0.91 14.99 3.12
N LEU A 64 1.07 13.68 2.96
CA LEU A 64 1.61 12.79 3.98
C LEU A 64 3.03 12.36 3.62
N PRO A 65 3.94 12.22 4.61
CA PRO A 65 5.26 11.67 4.37
C PRO A 65 5.16 10.19 3.98
N VAL A 66 5.75 9.84 2.84
CA VAL A 66 5.88 8.47 2.38
C VAL A 66 7.24 7.95 2.82
N GLU A 67 7.26 6.87 3.61
CA GLU A 67 8.48 6.28 4.16
C GLU A 67 9.07 5.19 3.24
N TYR A 68 8.19 4.48 2.53
CA TYR A 68 8.59 3.41 1.64
C TYR A 68 7.63 3.28 0.46
N THR A 69 8.19 3.03 -0.72
CA THR A 69 7.43 2.63 -1.92
C THR A 69 8.22 1.59 -2.69
N ALA A 70 7.56 0.48 -3.04
CA ALA A 70 8.07 -0.51 -3.97
C ALA A 70 7.09 -0.71 -5.12
N ILE A 71 7.61 -0.72 -6.34
CA ILE A 71 6.85 -1.02 -7.56
C ILE A 71 7.50 -2.22 -8.23
N ARG A 72 6.70 -3.26 -8.47
CA ARG A 72 7.13 -4.50 -9.11
C ARG A 72 6.27 -4.77 -10.34
N HIS A 73 6.90 -5.34 -11.35
CA HIS A 73 6.24 -5.77 -12.57
C HIS A 73 6.47 -7.27 -12.74
N GLU A 74 5.43 -7.99 -13.13
CA GLU A 74 5.47 -9.42 -13.41
C GLU A 74 4.75 -9.70 -14.73
N ILE A 75 5.42 -10.37 -15.66
CA ILE A 75 4.82 -10.78 -16.93
C ILE A 75 4.16 -12.16 -16.75
N GLN A 76 2.87 -12.21 -17.03
CA GLN A 76 2.05 -13.42 -16.98
C GLN A 76 1.35 -13.61 -18.34
N GLY A 77 1.96 -14.34 -19.25
CA GLY A 77 1.48 -14.48 -20.64
C GLY A 77 1.45 -13.14 -21.36
N LEU A 78 0.27 -12.70 -21.78
CA LEU A 78 0.03 -11.39 -22.42
C LEU A 78 -0.44 -10.31 -21.43
N SER A 79 -0.32 -10.58 -20.16
CA SER A 79 -0.64 -9.63 -19.10
C SER A 79 0.60 -9.23 -18.32
N ILE A 80 0.65 -7.99 -17.88
CA ILE A 80 1.68 -7.47 -17.00
C ILE A 80 1.00 -7.05 -15.71
N LEU A 81 1.30 -7.76 -14.64
CA LEU A 81 0.84 -7.42 -13.30
C LEU A 81 1.77 -6.36 -12.70
N ILE A 82 1.20 -5.29 -12.22
CA ILE A 82 1.87 -4.21 -11.52
C ILE A 82 1.46 -4.30 -10.06
N SER A 83 2.42 -4.29 -9.13
CA SER A 83 2.18 -4.25 -7.70
C SER A 83 2.88 -3.05 -7.09
N VAL A 84 2.13 -2.24 -6.35
CA VAL A 84 2.64 -1.05 -5.67
C VAL A 84 2.38 -1.18 -4.18
N GLU A 85 3.46 -1.22 -3.40
CA GLU A 85 3.44 -1.25 -1.95
C GLU A 85 3.89 0.10 -1.40
N VAL A 86 3.13 0.67 -0.47
CA VAL A 86 3.43 1.97 0.16
C VAL A 86 3.33 1.84 1.67
N HIS A 87 4.30 2.43 2.38
CA HIS A 87 4.28 2.55 3.85
C HIS A 87 4.28 4.01 4.25
N THR A 88 3.42 4.34 5.22
CA THR A 88 3.31 5.65 5.86
C THR A 88 2.92 5.50 7.33
N ILE A 89 2.92 6.59 8.06
CA ILE A 89 2.40 6.64 9.45
C ILE A 89 0.92 7.02 9.53
N TYR A 90 0.25 7.25 8.37
CA TYR A 90 -1.17 7.62 8.26
C TYR A 90 -1.88 6.75 7.21
N LYS A 91 -2.86 7.31 6.48
CA LYS A 91 -3.54 6.61 5.37
C LYS A 91 -2.58 6.43 4.19
N THR A 92 -2.71 5.33 3.46
CA THR A 92 -1.78 5.00 2.36
C THR A 92 -2.44 4.26 1.18
N GLU A 93 -3.75 4.04 1.25
CA GLU A 93 -4.48 3.27 0.24
C GLU A 93 -4.55 4.00 -1.10
N VAL A 94 -4.83 5.30 -1.05
CA VAL A 94 -4.99 6.14 -2.26
C VAL A 94 -3.64 6.34 -2.93
N GLU A 95 -2.58 6.52 -2.16
CA GLU A 95 -1.20 6.62 -2.65
C GLU A 95 -0.78 5.36 -3.41
N ALA A 96 -1.08 4.18 -2.86
CA ALA A 96 -0.77 2.90 -3.51
C ALA A 96 -1.58 2.72 -4.81
N MET A 97 -2.88 3.02 -4.80
CA MET A 97 -3.73 2.94 -5.98
C MET A 97 -3.34 3.95 -7.06
N HIS A 98 -3.02 5.19 -6.67
CA HIS A 98 -2.55 6.22 -7.60
C HIS A 98 -1.22 5.81 -8.24
N GLY A 99 -0.28 5.29 -7.45
CA GLY A 99 0.97 4.74 -7.96
C GLY A 99 0.74 3.63 -8.98
N ALA A 100 -0.17 2.68 -8.72
CA ALA A 100 -0.52 1.60 -9.64
C ALA A 100 -1.17 2.13 -10.93
N ALA A 101 -2.09 3.09 -10.81
CA ALA A 101 -2.77 3.71 -11.95
C ALA A 101 -1.78 4.43 -12.88
N ILE A 102 -0.90 5.26 -12.33
CA ILE A 102 0.06 6.02 -13.14
C ILE A 102 1.15 5.11 -13.73
N THR A 103 1.57 4.06 -13.00
CA THR A 103 2.47 3.06 -13.56
C THR A 103 1.85 2.39 -14.79
N ALA A 104 0.60 1.92 -14.69
CA ALA A 104 -0.10 1.31 -15.82
C ALA A 104 -0.33 2.30 -16.98
N LEU A 105 -0.73 3.53 -16.69
CA LEU A 105 -0.95 4.55 -17.71
C LEU A 105 0.33 4.94 -18.44
N THR A 106 1.46 4.99 -17.73
CA THR A 106 2.78 5.24 -18.33
C THR A 106 3.19 4.10 -19.25
N MET A 107 2.98 2.85 -18.83
CA MET A 107 3.23 1.68 -19.68
C MET A 107 2.35 1.71 -20.94
N TYR A 108 1.05 2.03 -20.80
CA TYR A 108 0.14 2.20 -21.92
C TYR A 108 0.67 3.25 -22.92
N ASP A 109 1.07 4.43 -22.44
CA ASP A 109 1.61 5.49 -23.30
C ASP A 109 2.89 5.04 -24.03
N MET A 110 3.75 4.28 -23.37
CA MET A 110 4.98 3.80 -23.98
C MET A 110 4.75 2.70 -25.03
N LEU A 111 3.75 1.85 -24.83
CA LEU A 111 3.47 0.69 -25.67
C LEU A 111 2.53 0.99 -26.85
N LYS A 112 1.64 1.97 -26.73
CA LYS A 112 0.67 2.30 -27.79
C LYS A 112 1.26 2.56 -29.19
N PRO A 113 2.53 2.99 -29.38
CA PRO A 113 3.11 3.11 -30.72
C PRO A 113 3.33 1.75 -31.41
N ILE A 114 3.58 0.69 -30.65
CA ILE A 114 3.87 -0.66 -31.18
C ILE A 114 2.71 -1.63 -31.01
N ASP A 115 1.75 -1.32 -30.12
CA ASP A 115 0.58 -2.17 -29.85
C ASP A 115 -0.64 -1.28 -29.63
N LYS A 116 -1.54 -1.25 -30.59
CA LYS A 116 -2.75 -0.40 -30.57
C LYS A 116 -3.88 -0.95 -29.68
N ALA A 117 -3.81 -2.22 -29.31
CA ALA A 117 -4.82 -2.90 -28.50
C ALA A 117 -4.36 -3.13 -27.05
N VAL A 118 -3.37 -2.36 -26.59
CA VAL A 118 -3.00 -2.34 -25.17
C VAL A 118 -4.17 -1.84 -24.36
N GLU A 119 -4.50 -2.53 -23.27
CA GLU A 119 -5.62 -2.22 -22.40
C GLU A 119 -5.16 -2.19 -20.93
N ILE A 120 -5.62 -1.19 -20.18
CA ILE A 120 -5.50 -1.17 -18.72
C ILE A 120 -6.73 -1.88 -18.17
N GLY A 121 -6.49 -2.98 -17.49
CA GLY A 121 -7.52 -3.76 -16.84
C GLY A 121 -7.84 -3.25 -15.42
N THR A 122 -8.02 -4.17 -14.50
CA THR A 122 -8.41 -3.84 -13.13
C THR A 122 -7.30 -3.10 -12.38
N ILE A 123 -7.69 -2.03 -11.67
CA ILE A 123 -6.87 -1.36 -10.66
C ILE A 123 -7.58 -1.52 -9.32
N ARG A 124 -6.92 -2.08 -8.31
CA ARG A 124 -7.56 -2.34 -7.02
C ARG A 124 -6.59 -2.31 -5.84
N LEU A 125 -7.15 -2.09 -4.67
CA LEU A 125 -6.47 -2.30 -3.40
C LEU A 125 -6.47 -3.79 -3.08
N GLU A 126 -5.29 -4.38 -2.91
CA GLU A 126 -5.13 -5.81 -2.59
C GLU A 126 -5.10 -6.05 -1.09
N ASN A 127 -4.36 -5.21 -0.36
CA ASN A 127 -4.17 -5.37 1.06
C ASN A 127 -3.97 -4.03 1.75
N LYS A 128 -4.39 -3.98 3.01
CA LYS A 128 -4.18 -2.85 3.91
C LYS A 128 -3.89 -3.37 5.31
N GLN A 129 -2.83 -2.87 5.92
CA GLN A 129 -2.45 -3.20 7.29
C GLN A 129 -2.34 -1.92 8.12
N GLY A 130 -2.71 -2.02 9.40
CA GLY A 130 -2.67 -0.91 10.36
C GLY A 130 -3.94 -0.06 10.36
N GLY A 131 -4.05 0.82 11.35
CA GLY A 131 -5.24 1.63 11.61
C GLY A 131 -6.37 0.87 12.32
N LYS A 132 -7.50 1.56 12.53
CA LYS A 132 -8.64 1.00 13.29
C LYS A 132 -9.29 -0.22 12.61
N SER A 133 -9.29 -0.28 11.29
CA SER A 133 -9.86 -1.38 10.50
C SER A 133 -8.90 -2.54 10.25
N GLY A 134 -7.62 -2.40 10.58
CA GLY A 134 -6.60 -3.45 10.49
C GLY A 134 -6.44 -4.27 11.76
N LYS A 135 -7.24 -4.00 12.79
CA LYS A 135 -7.33 -4.90 13.95
C LYS A 135 -8.20 -6.09 13.56
N THR A 136 -7.61 -7.09 12.93
CA THR A 136 -8.13 -8.44 13.01
C THR A 136 -8.28 -8.75 14.49
N LYS A 137 -9.49 -9.05 14.95
CA LYS A 137 -9.63 -9.69 16.26
C LYS A 137 -8.74 -10.92 16.20
N PRO A 138 -7.81 -11.12 17.14
CA PRO A 138 -7.06 -12.35 17.17
C PRO A 138 -8.05 -13.50 17.24
N ASP A 139 -7.88 -14.51 16.39
CA ASP A 139 -8.71 -15.74 16.39
C ASP A 139 -8.57 -16.54 17.70
N THR A 140 -7.73 -16.10 18.59
CA THR A 140 -7.51 -16.67 19.92
C THR A 140 -7.93 -15.68 20.99
N GLU A 141 -8.70 -16.17 21.93
CA GLU A 141 -9.05 -15.47 23.16
C GLU A 141 -7.77 -15.06 23.89
N LEU A 142 -7.47 -13.77 23.94
CA LEU A 142 -6.31 -13.27 24.67
C LEU A 142 -6.58 -13.40 26.16
N ARG A 143 -5.83 -14.26 26.83
CA ARG A 143 -5.82 -14.34 28.28
C ARG A 143 -4.87 -13.28 28.82
N SER A 144 -5.38 -12.34 29.59
CA SER A 144 -4.59 -11.33 30.29
C SER A 144 -4.68 -11.55 31.79
N ALA A 145 -3.60 -11.26 32.50
CA ALA A 145 -3.57 -11.25 33.95
C ALA A 145 -3.04 -9.90 34.43
N VAL A 146 -3.64 -9.36 35.45
CA VAL A 146 -3.19 -8.15 36.14
C VAL A 146 -2.49 -8.58 37.41
N VAL A 147 -1.21 -8.24 37.55
CA VAL A 147 -0.43 -8.47 38.77
C VAL A 147 -0.17 -7.13 39.44
N VAL A 148 -0.67 -6.96 40.64
CA VAL A 148 -0.45 -5.74 41.43
C VAL A 148 0.67 -6.02 42.44
N CYS A 149 1.78 -5.30 42.29
CA CYS A 149 2.91 -5.35 43.22
C CYS A 149 2.81 -4.15 44.18
N SER A 150 2.34 -4.39 45.38
CA SER A 150 2.25 -3.36 46.43
C SER A 150 2.46 -3.97 47.81
N ASP A 151 3.46 -3.49 48.50
CA ASP A 151 3.80 -3.97 49.86
C ASP A 151 2.68 -3.67 50.85
N THR A 152 2.00 -2.54 50.72
CA THR A 152 0.90 -2.14 51.62
C THR A 152 -0.37 -2.92 51.35
N VAL A 153 -0.66 -3.32 50.12
CA VAL A 153 -1.76 -4.22 49.78
C VAL A 153 -1.45 -5.64 50.26
N ALA A 154 -0.23 -6.12 50.02
CA ALA A 154 0.19 -7.42 50.49
C ALA A 154 0.17 -7.55 52.01
N ALA A 155 0.53 -6.49 52.73
CA ALA A 155 0.46 -6.42 54.19
C ALA A 155 -0.97 -6.19 54.75
N GLY A 156 -1.98 -6.05 53.90
CA GLY A 156 -3.37 -5.79 54.29
C GLY A 156 -3.67 -4.40 54.88
N THR A 157 -2.69 -3.48 54.77
CA THR A 157 -2.81 -2.10 55.30
C THR A 157 -3.43 -1.12 54.29
N ASN A 158 -3.62 -1.52 53.05
CA ASN A 158 -4.28 -0.72 51.99
C ASN A 158 -5.14 -1.62 51.10
N GLN A 159 -6.15 -1.02 50.42
CA GLN A 159 -6.98 -1.75 49.45
C GLN A 159 -6.42 -1.61 48.02
N ASP A 160 -6.48 -2.71 47.26
CA ASP A 160 -6.16 -2.67 45.85
C ASP A 160 -7.29 -2.02 45.05
N THR A 161 -7.12 -0.72 44.76
CA THR A 161 -8.01 0.03 43.87
C THR A 161 -7.57 -0.01 42.41
N SER A 162 -6.25 -0.09 42.15
CA SER A 162 -5.67 -0.05 40.82
C SER A 162 -5.92 -1.34 40.06
N GLY A 163 -5.74 -2.51 40.66
CA GLY A 163 -6.01 -3.80 40.05
C GLY A 163 -7.48 -3.97 39.70
N LYS A 164 -8.39 -3.51 40.55
CA LYS A 164 -9.84 -3.55 40.30
C LYS A 164 -10.26 -2.69 39.12
N ILE A 165 -9.65 -1.51 38.92
CA ILE A 165 -9.92 -0.61 37.76
C ILE A 165 -9.42 -1.21 36.48
N MET A 166 -8.27 -1.93 36.47
CA MET A 166 -7.69 -2.55 35.28
C MET A 166 -8.43 -3.80 34.80
N LEU A 167 -9.26 -4.42 35.63
CA LEU A 167 -10.08 -5.59 35.30
C LEU A 167 -11.45 -5.25 34.69
N HIS A 168 -11.84 -3.99 34.66
CA HIS A 168 -13.05 -3.45 34.02
C HIS A 168 -12.70 -2.67 32.75
#